data_7df4d7284b50e131ad2c03d148a5b0e7
#
_entry.id   7df4d7284b50e131ad2c03d148a5b0e7
#
_cell.length_a   1.000
_cell.length_b   1.000
_cell.length_c   1.000
_cell.angle_alpha   90.00
_cell.angle_beta   90.00
_cell.angle_gamma   90.00
#
_symmetry.space_group_name_H-M   'P 1'
#
loop_
_entity.id
_entity.type
_entity.pdbx_description
1 polymer ?
#
loop_
_entity_poly.entity_id
_entity_poly.type
_entity_poly.pdbx_seq_one_letter_code
_entity_poly.pdbx_strand_id
1 'polypeptide(L)'
;MPVYRACLLLFLSTVCIASTATAGELFKLLDDPFLSHSAGNGTLFSWRGAPAGSGGPNLDEPLVTDRPDFTEASSTVGRGVFQIEFGYTYTYNSDSGESVRSQSFGEPLVRYGIFEDWLEFRIALFPVDQRTRTGGVNSLTSGTEDLYLGFKIGLTGQHEWLPEMALVPQMTVPTGSSNFSNEETLPGVNWLYSWEINDVFATGGSTQVNRAVDGTTQDIYSEWAQSWTVVASLTDDLGVYTEWYGLFPNGAETAQTEHYFNGGFTYLLSNDVQFDIRGGVGLNDAADDYFIGTGLSIRSR
;
A
#
# COMPACT_ATOMS: atom_id res chain seq x y z
N MET A 1 0.23 -13.44 30.46
CA MET A 1 -0.46 -13.81 29.22
C MET A 1 -1.99 -13.65 29.30
N PRO A 2 -2.57 -12.50 29.67
CA PRO A 2 -3.97 -12.22 29.36
C PRO A 2 -4.22 -10.89 28.63
N VAL A 3 -3.19 -10.14 28.22
CA VAL A 3 -3.37 -8.78 27.66
C VAL A 3 -3.76 -8.80 26.17
N TYR A 4 -3.39 -9.86 25.43
CA TYR A 4 -3.65 -9.97 23.99
C TYR A 4 -5.14 -10.16 23.60
N ARG A 5 -5.97 -10.67 24.53
CA ARG A 5 -7.42 -10.81 24.27
C ARG A 5 -8.18 -9.47 24.39
N ALA A 6 -7.63 -8.51 25.11
CA ALA A 6 -8.30 -7.23 25.34
C ALA A 6 -8.14 -6.25 24.17
N CYS A 7 -6.98 -6.22 23.49
CA CYS A 7 -6.76 -5.32 22.35
C CYS A 7 -7.56 -5.74 21.10
N LEU A 8 -7.61 -7.04 20.80
CA LEU A 8 -8.41 -7.52 19.67
C LEU A 8 -9.91 -7.32 19.89
N LEU A 9 -10.38 -7.47 21.13
CA LEU A 9 -11.77 -7.21 21.49
C LEU A 9 -12.11 -5.71 21.54
N LEU A 10 -11.14 -4.82 21.87
CA LEU A 10 -11.37 -3.39 21.81
C LEU A 10 -11.46 -2.87 20.35
N PHE A 11 -10.64 -3.40 19.45
CA PHE A 11 -10.71 -3.02 18.02
C PHE A 11 -12.01 -3.53 17.37
N LEU A 12 -12.39 -4.78 17.63
CA LEU A 12 -13.68 -5.33 17.21
C LEU A 12 -14.87 -4.65 17.90
N SER A 13 -14.73 -4.25 19.19
CA SER A 13 -15.81 -3.55 19.90
C SER A 13 -15.94 -2.08 19.44
N THR A 14 -14.86 -1.42 19.06
CA THR A 14 -14.93 -0.04 18.51
C THR A 14 -15.55 -0.03 17.11
N VAL A 15 -15.27 -1.06 16.29
CA VAL A 15 -15.95 -1.25 14.99
C VAL A 15 -17.42 -1.68 15.20
N CYS A 16 -17.74 -2.48 16.24
CA CYS A 16 -19.13 -2.84 16.56
C CYS A 16 -19.93 -1.70 17.21
N ILE A 17 -19.30 -0.77 17.96
CA ILE A 17 -20.02 0.38 18.53
C ILE A 17 -20.30 1.45 17.46
N ALA A 18 -19.46 1.53 16.39
CA ALA A 18 -19.77 2.34 15.22
C ALA A 18 -20.95 1.78 14.38
N SER A 19 -21.35 0.51 14.59
CA SER A 19 -22.47 -0.11 13.88
C SER A 19 -23.86 0.24 14.42
N THR A 20 -23.98 0.95 15.54
CA THR A 20 -25.27 1.42 16.09
C THR A 20 -25.52 2.92 15.89
N ALA A 21 -24.49 3.72 15.64
CA ALA A 21 -24.66 4.98 14.94
C ALA A 21 -24.79 4.63 13.46
N THR A 22 -25.98 4.75 12.87
CA THR A 22 -26.16 4.55 11.45
C THR A 22 -25.10 5.40 10.74
N ALA A 23 -24.35 4.81 9.79
CA ALA A 23 -23.32 5.50 9.00
C ALA A 23 -23.81 6.91 8.54
N GLY A 24 -25.12 7.09 8.35
CA GLY A 24 -25.76 8.36 8.08
C GLY A 24 -25.65 9.45 9.14
N GLU A 25 -25.37 9.15 10.42
CA GLU A 25 -25.16 10.22 11.42
C GLU A 25 -23.70 10.69 11.50
N LEU A 26 -22.75 9.80 11.25
CA LEU A 26 -21.34 10.19 11.10
C LEU A 26 -21.13 11.06 9.86
N PHE A 27 -21.90 10.83 8.81
CA PHE A 27 -21.83 11.56 7.52
C PHE A 27 -22.64 12.84 7.46
N LYS A 28 -23.58 13.09 8.40
CA LYS A 28 -24.22 14.39 8.56
C LYS A 28 -23.24 15.50 9.02
N LEU A 29 -22.07 15.13 9.54
CA LEU A 29 -20.99 16.05 9.88
C LEU A 29 -20.15 16.48 8.68
N LEU A 30 -20.32 15.81 7.53
CA LEU A 30 -19.66 16.11 6.27
C LEU A 30 -20.73 16.55 5.25
N ASP A 31 -21.40 17.69 5.49
CA ASP A 31 -22.16 18.41 4.45
C ASP A 31 -21.18 18.96 3.40
N ASP A 32 -20.45 18.05 2.73
CA ASP A 32 -19.55 18.41 1.66
C ASP A 32 -20.40 18.67 0.39
N PRO A 33 -20.32 19.88 -0.19
CA PRO A 33 -21.09 20.23 -1.36
C PRO A 33 -20.71 19.41 -2.62
N PHE A 34 -19.58 18.69 -2.59
CA PHE A 34 -19.08 17.90 -3.71
C PHE A 34 -19.43 16.40 -3.66
N LEU A 35 -19.76 15.87 -2.46
CA LEU A 35 -20.05 14.45 -2.28
C LEU A 35 -21.53 14.17 -2.09
N SER A 36 -21.97 13.01 -2.54
CA SER A 36 -23.29 12.41 -2.27
C SER A 36 -23.10 10.96 -1.82
N HIS A 37 -24.02 10.47 -0.99
CA HIS A 37 -24.00 9.06 -0.58
C HIS A 37 -24.31 8.18 -1.77
N SER A 38 -23.44 7.21 -2.05
CA SER A 38 -23.62 6.23 -3.12
C SER A 38 -24.47 5.06 -2.60
N ALA A 39 -25.67 4.91 -3.11
CA ALA A 39 -26.53 3.79 -2.74
C ALA A 39 -26.24 2.59 -3.67
N GLY A 40 -25.51 1.60 -3.14
CA GLY A 40 -25.37 0.27 -3.76
C GLY A 40 -24.30 0.19 -4.87
N ASN A 41 -23.18 0.87 -4.71
CA ASN A 41 -22.14 0.94 -5.74
C ASN A 41 -20.75 0.64 -5.18
N GLY A 42 -19.79 0.42 -6.06
CA GLY A 42 -18.44 0.03 -5.76
C GLY A 42 -17.61 1.04 -4.94
N THR A 43 -18.18 2.20 -4.57
CA THR A 43 -17.55 3.22 -3.73
C THR A 43 -18.49 3.72 -2.63
N LEU A 44 -17.91 4.18 -1.51
CA LEU A 44 -18.67 4.66 -0.34
C LEU A 44 -19.44 5.95 -0.65
N PHE A 45 -18.87 6.82 -1.47
CA PHE A 45 -19.45 8.08 -1.93
C PHE A 45 -19.44 8.15 -3.47
N SER A 46 -20.20 9.05 -4.02
CA SER A 46 -20.07 9.47 -5.42
C SER A 46 -19.86 10.98 -5.49
N TRP A 47 -19.15 11.43 -6.51
CA TRP A 47 -19.09 12.86 -6.80
C TRP A 47 -20.45 13.38 -7.22
N ARG A 48 -20.80 14.60 -6.80
CA ARG A 48 -22.09 15.19 -7.21
C ARG A 48 -22.13 15.35 -8.73
N GLY A 49 -23.15 14.78 -9.36
CA GLY A 49 -23.33 14.79 -10.82
C GLY A 49 -22.76 13.56 -11.52
N ALA A 50 -22.00 12.70 -10.82
CA ALA A 50 -21.58 11.43 -11.37
C ALA A 50 -22.79 10.53 -11.68
N PRO A 51 -22.75 9.72 -12.76
CA PRO A 51 -23.78 8.74 -13.04
C PRO A 51 -23.95 7.77 -11.85
N ALA A 52 -25.18 7.35 -11.58
CA ALA A 52 -25.43 6.34 -10.56
C ALA A 52 -24.68 5.04 -10.94
N GLY A 53 -23.90 4.52 -10.00
CA GLY A 53 -23.10 3.31 -10.22
C GLY A 53 -21.74 3.53 -10.87
N SER A 54 -21.31 4.77 -11.06
CA SER A 54 -19.95 5.04 -11.53
C SER A 54 -18.92 4.84 -10.42
N GLY A 55 -17.84 4.15 -10.75
CA GLY A 55 -16.71 3.87 -9.84
C GLY A 55 -16.83 2.54 -9.12
N GLY A 56 -15.71 2.11 -8.55
CA GLY A 56 -15.53 0.82 -7.90
C GLY A 56 -15.00 -0.26 -8.83
N PRO A 57 -14.78 -1.47 -8.30
CA PRO A 57 -14.14 -2.54 -9.05
C PRO A 57 -14.98 -3.01 -10.24
N ASN A 58 -14.34 -3.18 -11.38
CA ASN A 58 -14.94 -3.79 -12.57
C ASN A 58 -14.31 -5.17 -12.81
N LEU A 59 -15.08 -6.22 -12.58
CA LEU A 59 -14.58 -7.61 -12.70
C LEU A 59 -14.50 -8.09 -14.16
N ASP A 60 -15.09 -7.41 -15.10
CA ASP A 60 -15.01 -7.73 -16.53
C ASP A 60 -13.70 -7.20 -17.16
N GLU A 61 -13.03 -6.29 -16.47
CA GLU A 61 -11.74 -5.72 -16.86
C GLU A 61 -10.56 -6.46 -16.20
N PRO A 62 -9.32 -6.22 -16.65
CA PRO A 62 -8.11 -6.72 -16.02
C PRO A 62 -8.05 -6.39 -14.52
N LEU A 63 -7.37 -7.26 -13.77
CA LEU A 63 -7.15 -7.02 -12.34
C LEU A 63 -6.34 -5.73 -12.13
N VAL A 64 -6.64 -5.02 -11.02
CA VAL A 64 -5.87 -3.87 -10.57
C VAL A 64 -5.04 -4.29 -9.37
N THR A 65 -3.72 -4.11 -9.46
CA THR A 65 -2.75 -4.55 -8.46
C THR A 65 -2.21 -3.38 -7.65
N ASP A 66 -1.75 -3.66 -6.42
CA ASP A 66 -0.98 -2.71 -5.61
C ASP A 66 0.53 -2.77 -5.93
N ARG A 67 0.93 -3.72 -6.76
CA ARG A 67 2.27 -3.86 -7.34
C ARG A 67 2.30 -3.27 -8.75
N PRO A 68 3.49 -2.88 -9.29
CA PRO A 68 4.84 -2.97 -8.70
C PRO A 68 5.34 -1.69 -8.02
N ASP A 69 4.64 -0.56 -8.13
CA ASP A 69 5.07 0.74 -7.62
C ASP A 69 4.87 0.90 -6.10
N PHE A 70 5.32 2.01 -5.54
CA PHE A 70 5.07 2.37 -4.15
C PHE A 70 3.64 2.88 -3.95
N THR A 71 3.10 3.54 -4.98
CA THR A 71 1.70 4.00 -5.00
C THR A 71 0.77 2.82 -5.18
N GLU A 72 0.02 2.49 -4.16
CA GLU A 72 -1.02 1.47 -4.27
C GLU A 72 -2.20 1.97 -5.12
N ALA A 73 -2.95 1.02 -5.70
CA ALA A 73 -4.16 1.34 -6.44
C ALA A 73 -5.25 1.96 -5.56
N SER A 74 -5.99 2.93 -6.11
CA SER A 74 -7.13 3.57 -5.43
C SER A 74 -8.41 2.71 -5.45
N SER A 75 -8.46 1.67 -6.26
CA SER A 75 -9.61 0.75 -6.33
C SER A 75 -9.47 -0.45 -5.38
N THR A 76 -10.60 -0.98 -4.94
CA THR A 76 -10.72 -2.24 -4.18
C THR A 76 -10.85 -3.42 -5.14
N VAL A 77 -10.71 -4.65 -4.62
CA VAL A 77 -10.90 -5.87 -5.44
C VAL A 77 -12.37 -6.25 -5.68
N GLY A 78 -13.31 -5.68 -4.90
CA GLY A 78 -14.73 -6.00 -4.97
C GLY A 78 -15.16 -7.15 -4.06
N ARG A 79 -16.44 -7.14 -3.68
CA ARG A 79 -17.03 -8.08 -2.72
C ARG A 79 -16.89 -9.54 -3.17
N GLY A 80 -16.36 -10.38 -2.26
CA GLY A 80 -16.20 -11.82 -2.48
C GLY A 80 -14.99 -12.19 -3.37
N VAL A 81 -14.29 -11.21 -3.91
CA VAL A 81 -13.09 -11.41 -4.72
C VAL A 81 -11.87 -11.61 -3.83
N PHE A 82 -11.08 -12.61 -4.15
CA PHE A 82 -9.78 -12.88 -3.55
C PHE A 82 -8.68 -12.55 -4.55
N GLN A 83 -7.73 -11.73 -4.15
CA GLN A 83 -6.53 -11.43 -4.92
C GLN A 83 -5.30 -11.65 -4.06
N ILE A 84 -4.29 -12.30 -4.62
CA ILE A 84 -3.00 -12.46 -3.97
C ILE A 84 -1.91 -11.91 -4.88
N GLU A 85 -1.01 -11.14 -4.28
CA GLU A 85 0.14 -10.55 -4.96
C GLU A 85 1.40 -11.10 -4.31
N PHE A 86 2.31 -11.60 -5.13
CA PHE A 86 3.60 -12.14 -4.70
C PHE A 86 4.71 -11.31 -5.28
N GLY A 87 5.84 -11.23 -4.57
CA GLY A 87 6.98 -10.51 -5.06
C GLY A 87 8.32 -11.04 -4.57
N TYR A 88 9.32 -10.53 -5.21
CA TYR A 88 10.71 -10.60 -4.79
C TYR A 88 11.32 -9.22 -4.98
N THR A 89 12.05 -8.75 -3.98
CA THR A 89 12.79 -7.49 -4.05
C THR A 89 14.22 -7.70 -3.58
N TYR A 90 15.18 -7.20 -4.33
CA TYR A 90 16.57 -7.08 -3.94
C TYR A 90 16.89 -5.60 -3.77
N THR A 91 17.47 -5.24 -2.62
CA THR A 91 17.91 -3.88 -2.30
C THR A 91 19.41 -3.87 -1.99
N TYR A 92 20.07 -2.83 -2.41
CA TYR A 92 21.49 -2.59 -2.13
C TYR A 92 21.68 -1.17 -1.59
N ASN A 93 22.46 -1.10 -0.51
CA ASN A 93 22.90 0.16 0.08
C ASN A 93 24.40 0.04 0.45
N SER A 94 25.18 1.09 0.20
CA SER A 94 26.59 1.17 0.56
C SER A 94 26.95 2.55 1.06
N ASP A 95 27.27 2.64 2.33
CA ASP A 95 27.74 3.88 2.98
C ASP A 95 28.96 3.62 3.84
N SER A 96 29.93 4.56 3.82
CA SER A 96 31.05 4.71 4.77
C SER A 96 31.86 3.42 5.06
N GLY A 97 31.96 2.52 4.04
CA GLY A 97 32.73 1.26 4.15
C GLY A 97 31.89 0.08 4.66
N GLU A 98 30.62 0.26 4.84
CA GLU A 98 29.62 -0.78 5.04
C GLU A 98 28.79 -0.98 3.77
N SER A 99 28.37 -2.21 3.48
CA SER A 99 27.36 -2.48 2.45
C SER A 99 26.32 -3.46 2.95
N VAL A 100 25.07 -3.12 2.70
CA VAL A 100 23.90 -3.93 3.05
C VAL A 100 23.23 -4.42 1.77
N ARG A 101 22.88 -5.69 1.74
CA ARG A 101 22.08 -6.32 0.67
C ARG A 101 20.90 -6.99 1.32
N SER A 102 19.73 -6.52 1.03
CA SER A 102 18.48 -7.11 1.51
C SER A 102 17.77 -7.85 0.38
N GLN A 103 17.13 -8.95 0.70
CA GLN A 103 16.30 -9.71 -0.22
C GLN A 103 15.01 -10.07 0.50
N SER A 104 13.89 -9.67 -0.07
CA SER A 104 12.56 -10.06 0.39
C SER A 104 11.98 -11.12 -0.54
N PHE A 105 11.36 -12.15 0.01
CA PHE A 105 10.90 -13.31 -0.75
C PHE A 105 9.40 -13.53 -0.58
N GLY A 106 8.73 -13.84 -1.69
CA GLY A 106 7.30 -14.12 -1.71
C GLY A 106 6.44 -12.89 -1.51
N GLU A 107 6.76 -12.00 -0.59
CA GLU A 107 6.05 -10.72 -0.31
C GLU A 107 4.52 -10.85 -0.42
N PRO A 108 3.90 -11.91 0.16
CA PRO A 108 2.49 -12.17 -0.07
C PRO A 108 1.62 -11.06 0.52
N LEU A 109 0.90 -10.35 -0.36
CA LEU A 109 -0.21 -9.48 0.00
C LEU A 109 -1.51 -10.17 -0.41
N VAL A 110 -2.34 -10.49 0.56
CA VAL A 110 -3.69 -11.02 0.33
C VAL A 110 -4.67 -9.87 0.47
N ARG A 111 -5.52 -9.70 -0.56
CA ARG A 111 -6.61 -8.74 -0.64
C ARG A 111 -7.91 -9.49 -0.79
N TYR A 112 -8.91 -9.20 0.04
CA TYR A 112 -10.20 -9.85 0.01
C TYR A 112 -11.33 -8.86 0.21
N GLY A 113 -12.23 -8.76 -0.76
CA GLY A 113 -13.40 -7.89 -0.69
C GLY A 113 -14.45 -8.44 0.27
N ILE A 114 -14.79 -7.69 1.30
CA ILE A 114 -15.72 -8.09 2.37
C ILE A 114 -16.96 -7.19 2.38
N PHE A 115 -18.12 -7.77 2.65
CA PHE A 115 -19.41 -7.12 2.82
C PHE A 115 -19.93 -6.33 1.61
N GLU A 116 -19.17 -5.33 1.15
CA GLU A 116 -19.50 -4.41 0.08
C GLU A 116 -18.32 -4.25 -0.91
N ASP A 117 -18.57 -3.83 -2.13
CA ASP A 117 -17.54 -3.67 -3.15
C ASP A 117 -16.47 -2.64 -2.78
N TRP A 118 -16.82 -1.64 -1.98
CA TRP A 118 -15.92 -0.58 -1.52
C TRP A 118 -15.07 -0.96 -0.30
N LEU A 119 -15.18 -2.17 0.25
CA LEU A 119 -14.45 -2.57 1.46
C LEU A 119 -13.61 -3.82 1.23
N GLU A 120 -12.30 -3.68 1.36
CA GLU A 120 -11.30 -4.74 1.18
C GLU A 120 -10.51 -4.93 2.47
N PHE A 121 -10.35 -6.19 2.90
CA PHE A 121 -9.40 -6.59 3.95
C PHE A 121 -8.06 -6.94 3.32
N ARG A 122 -6.96 -6.60 4.02
CA ARG A 122 -5.59 -6.76 3.57
C ARG A 122 -4.71 -7.37 4.66
N ILE A 123 -3.87 -8.31 4.26
CA ILE A 123 -2.86 -8.93 5.13
C ILE A 123 -1.60 -9.24 4.33
N ALA A 124 -0.42 -8.92 4.88
CA ALA A 124 0.85 -9.21 4.24
C ALA A 124 1.91 -9.67 5.24
N LEU A 125 2.87 -10.45 4.74
CA LEU A 125 4.02 -10.93 5.49
C LEU A 125 5.27 -10.87 4.58
N PHE A 126 6.40 -10.42 5.13
CA PHE A 126 7.63 -10.23 4.36
C PHE A 126 8.79 -11.05 4.95
N PRO A 127 9.09 -12.25 4.40
CA PRO A 127 10.34 -12.96 4.69
C PRO A 127 11.54 -12.22 4.11
N VAL A 128 12.59 -12.02 4.91
CA VAL A 128 13.76 -11.20 4.56
C VAL A 128 15.07 -11.92 4.88
N ASP A 129 16.02 -11.86 3.94
CA ASP A 129 17.43 -12.17 4.13
C ASP A 129 18.26 -10.89 3.95
N GLN A 130 18.99 -10.51 4.98
CA GLN A 130 19.86 -9.34 4.97
C GLN A 130 21.33 -9.76 5.12
N ARG A 131 22.18 -9.35 4.18
CA ARG A 131 23.62 -9.56 4.20
C ARG A 131 24.34 -8.22 4.41
N THR A 132 25.01 -8.09 5.53
CA THR A 132 25.82 -6.92 5.86
C THR A 132 27.29 -7.25 5.71
N ARG A 133 28.07 -6.35 5.11
CA ARG A 133 29.52 -6.43 5.01
C ARG A 133 30.14 -5.16 5.60
N THR A 134 30.88 -5.34 6.70
CA THR A 134 31.58 -4.26 7.42
C THR A 134 33.04 -4.65 7.66
N GLY A 135 34.00 -3.82 7.23
CA GLY A 135 35.43 -4.09 7.43
C GLY A 135 35.92 -5.41 6.81
N GLY A 136 35.29 -5.92 5.76
CA GLY A 136 35.63 -7.18 5.12
C GLY A 136 34.96 -8.42 5.75
N VAL A 137 34.24 -8.29 6.85
CA VAL A 137 33.46 -9.36 7.49
C VAL A 137 32.06 -9.37 6.94
N ASN A 138 31.55 -10.56 6.59
CA ASN A 138 30.17 -10.74 6.15
C ASN A 138 29.33 -11.35 7.27
N SER A 139 28.13 -10.83 7.48
CA SER A 139 27.09 -11.44 8.31
C SER A 139 25.84 -11.70 7.47
N LEU A 140 25.05 -12.70 7.86
CA LEU A 140 23.73 -13.00 7.27
C LEU A 140 22.72 -13.07 8.40
N THR A 141 21.64 -12.34 8.26
CA THR A 141 20.48 -12.38 9.16
C THR A 141 19.25 -12.73 8.32
N SER A 142 18.49 -13.72 8.75
CA SER A 142 17.26 -14.17 8.07
C SER A 142 16.10 -14.14 9.04
N GLY A 143 14.92 -13.80 8.54
CA GLY A 143 13.70 -13.77 9.36
C GLY A 143 12.48 -13.27 8.59
N THR A 144 11.50 -12.81 9.34
CA THR A 144 10.29 -12.17 8.80
C THR A 144 10.11 -10.81 9.46
N GLU A 145 9.63 -9.86 8.69
CA GLU A 145 9.13 -8.58 9.22
C GLU A 145 7.82 -8.76 10.00
N ASP A 146 7.35 -7.69 10.60
CA ASP A 146 6.08 -7.65 11.31
C ASP A 146 4.89 -7.83 10.37
N LEU A 147 3.84 -8.48 10.86
CA LEU A 147 2.63 -8.73 10.08
C LEU A 147 1.91 -7.41 9.77
N TYR A 148 1.68 -7.15 8.49
CA TYR A 148 0.86 -6.04 8.03
C TYR A 148 -0.63 -6.44 8.03
N LEU A 149 -1.47 -5.56 8.55
CA LEU A 149 -2.94 -5.63 8.51
C LEU A 149 -3.50 -4.30 8.04
N GLY A 150 -4.52 -4.34 7.18
CA GLY A 150 -5.17 -3.14 6.69
C GLY A 150 -6.58 -3.37 6.17
N PHE A 151 -7.27 -2.27 5.93
CA PHE A 151 -8.50 -2.22 5.17
C PHE A 151 -8.37 -1.17 4.09
N LYS A 152 -8.79 -1.46 2.86
CA LYS A 152 -8.94 -0.44 1.83
C LYS A 152 -10.41 -0.09 1.69
N ILE A 153 -10.70 1.20 1.77
CA ILE A 153 -12.04 1.77 1.70
C ILE A 153 -12.10 2.60 0.43
N GLY A 154 -12.77 2.11 -0.60
CA GLY A 154 -13.02 2.85 -1.84
C GLY A 154 -13.96 4.03 -1.55
N LEU A 155 -13.44 5.25 -1.60
CA LEU A 155 -14.18 6.44 -1.24
C LEU A 155 -15.03 6.95 -2.40
N THR A 156 -14.43 7.18 -3.56
CA THR A 156 -15.09 7.74 -4.75
C THR A 156 -14.55 7.11 -6.02
N GLY A 157 -15.37 6.96 -7.04
CA GLY A 157 -14.89 6.74 -8.41
C GLY A 157 -14.49 8.05 -9.07
N GLN A 158 -13.72 7.99 -10.15
CA GLN A 158 -13.38 9.17 -10.93
C GLN A 158 -14.63 9.78 -11.58
N HIS A 159 -14.73 11.10 -11.58
CA HIS A 159 -15.74 11.84 -12.32
C HIS A 159 -15.14 13.10 -12.94
N GLU A 160 -15.03 13.11 -14.26
CA GLU A 160 -14.31 14.16 -14.99
C GLU A 160 -12.88 14.33 -14.47
N TRP A 161 -12.54 15.51 -13.91
CA TRP A 161 -11.24 15.80 -13.33
C TRP A 161 -11.14 15.49 -11.81
N LEU A 162 -12.24 15.05 -11.19
CA LEU A 162 -12.25 14.63 -9.79
C LEU A 162 -11.74 13.19 -9.67
N PRO A 163 -10.84 12.90 -8.73
CA PRO A 163 -10.13 11.62 -8.68
C PRO A 163 -11.01 10.45 -8.22
N GLU A 164 -10.60 9.25 -8.61
CA GLU A 164 -10.88 8.07 -7.83
C GLU A 164 -10.06 8.15 -6.54
N MET A 165 -10.66 7.79 -5.40
CA MET A 165 -9.97 7.84 -4.11
C MET A 165 -10.24 6.61 -3.25
N ALA A 166 -9.25 6.22 -2.47
CA ALA A 166 -9.40 5.27 -1.37
C ALA A 166 -8.63 5.70 -0.12
N LEU A 167 -9.04 5.16 1.02
CA LEU A 167 -8.36 5.30 2.30
C LEU A 167 -7.95 3.92 2.81
N VAL A 168 -6.72 3.78 3.28
CA VAL A 168 -6.19 2.53 3.84
C VAL A 168 -5.75 2.78 5.29
N PRO A 169 -6.65 2.64 6.29
CA PRO A 169 -6.22 2.46 7.67
C PRO A 169 -5.46 1.14 7.76
N GLN A 170 -4.27 1.18 8.35
CA GLN A 170 -3.33 0.07 8.37
C GLN A 170 -2.51 0.03 9.66
N MET A 171 -1.86 -1.10 9.92
CA MET A 171 -0.88 -1.24 10.99
C MET A 171 0.05 -2.41 10.74
N THR A 172 1.24 -2.37 11.33
CA THR A 172 2.07 -3.55 11.55
C THR A 172 1.91 -4.02 13.00
N VAL A 173 1.96 -5.34 13.20
CA VAL A 173 1.80 -6.00 14.50
C VAL A 173 3.08 -6.78 14.79
N PRO A 174 3.70 -6.64 15.98
CA PRO A 174 5.01 -7.20 16.32
C PRO A 174 4.97 -8.72 16.40
N THR A 175 5.02 -9.38 15.27
CA THR A 175 5.02 -10.84 15.09
C THR A 175 6.25 -11.33 14.34
N GLY A 176 7.06 -10.41 13.86
CA GLY A 176 8.28 -10.69 13.13
C GLY A 176 9.37 -11.35 13.97
N SER A 177 10.44 -11.73 13.29
CA SER A 177 11.64 -12.24 13.94
C SER A 177 12.34 -11.12 14.71
N SER A 178 13.01 -11.42 15.83
CA SER A 178 13.62 -10.44 16.71
C SER A 178 14.61 -9.47 16.04
N ASN A 179 15.15 -9.83 14.89
CA ASN A 179 16.06 -8.97 14.13
C ASN A 179 15.34 -8.05 13.11
N PHE A 180 14.05 -8.25 12.89
CA PHE A 180 13.25 -7.54 11.88
C PHE A 180 11.94 -6.99 12.44
N SER A 181 11.58 -7.35 13.69
CA SER A 181 10.41 -6.80 14.37
C SER A 181 10.74 -5.44 15.00
N ASN A 182 9.82 -4.50 14.87
CA ASN A 182 9.88 -3.24 15.59
C ASN A 182 9.45 -3.35 17.07
N GLU A 183 9.01 -4.55 17.51
CA GLU A 183 8.51 -4.85 18.86
C GLU A 183 7.29 -4.00 19.29
N GLU A 184 6.76 -3.17 18.39
CA GLU A 184 5.67 -2.22 18.63
C GLU A 184 4.56 -2.40 17.59
N THR A 185 3.31 -2.09 17.98
CA THR A 185 2.21 -1.96 17.03
C THR A 185 2.23 -0.57 16.42
N LEU A 186 2.43 -0.49 15.12
CA LEU A 186 2.64 0.77 14.41
C LEU A 186 1.44 1.06 13.48
N PRO A 187 0.46 1.85 13.94
CA PRO A 187 -0.68 2.23 13.11
C PRO A 187 -0.29 3.31 12.09
N GLY A 188 -1.07 3.33 11.02
CA GLY A 188 -0.93 4.33 9.97
C GLY A 188 -2.20 4.47 9.13
N VAL A 189 -2.15 5.39 8.21
CA VAL A 189 -3.19 5.61 7.22
C VAL A 189 -2.56 6.04 5.90
N ASN A 190 -3.07 5.52 4.79
CA ASN A 190 -2.68 5.88 3.45
C ASN A 190 -3.90 6.40 2.68
N TRP A 191 -3.81 7.59 2.11
CA TRP A 191 -4.81 8.17 1.22
C TRP A 191 -4.31 8.05 -0.21
N LEU A 192 -5.08 7.33 -1.03
CA LEU A 192 -4.82 7.02 -2.42
C LEU A 192 -5.72 7.85 -3.32
N TYR A 193 -5.18 8.32 -4.45
CA TYR A 193 -5.92 9.06 -5.45
C TYR A 193 -5.33 8.85 -6.84
N SER A 194 -6.21 8.70 -7.83
CA SER A 194 -5.81 8.46 -9.22
C SER A 194 -6.75 9.10 -10.23
N TRP A 195 -6.23 9.24 -11.44
CA TRP A 195 -6.96 9.73 -12.62
C TRP A 195 -6.57 8.89 -13.84
N GLU A 196 -7.56 8.40 -14.52
CA GLU A 196 -7.43 8.00 -15.93
C GLU A 196 -7.53 9.27 -16.77
N ILE A 197 -6.45 9.63 -17.46
CA ILE A 197 -6.39 10.82 -18.30
C ILE A 197 -6.98 10.55 -19.67
N ASN A 198 -6.71 9.35 -20.21
CA ASN A 198 -7.25 8.81 -21.45
C ASN A 198 -6.93 7.31 -21.52
N ASP A 199 -7.29 6.63 -22.62
CA ASP A 199 -7.10 5.19 -22.82
C ASP A 199 -5.63 4.72 -22.73
N VAL A 200 -4.67 5.65 -22.78
CA VAL A 200 -3.22 5.33 -22.74
C VAL A 200 -2.58 5.75 -21.42
N PHE A 201 -2.95 6.90 -20.88
CA PHE A 201 -2.28 7.50 -19.72
C PHE A 201 -3.16 7.58 -18.49
N ALA A 202 -2.60 7.16 -17.37
CA ALA A 202 -3.14 7.37 -16.04
C ALA A 202 -2.07 7.98 -15.12
N THR A 203 -2.51 8.60 -14.04
CA THR A 203 -1.62 9.13 -13.01
C THR A 203 -2.26 8.99 -11.64
N GLY A 204 -1.45 8.90 -10.62
CA GLY A 204 -1.95 8.79 -9.25
C GLY A 204 -0.88 9.10 -8.23
N GLY A 205 -1.25 9.04 -6.99
CA GLY A 205 -0.33 9.23 -5.90
C GLY A 205 -0.90 8.76 -4.57
N SER A 206 -0.06 8.78 -3.57
CA SER A 206 -0.46 8.50 -2.19
C SER A 206 0.12 9.52 -1.23
N THR A 207 -0.64 9.78 -0.17
CA THR A 207 -0.17 10.54 0.99
C THR A 207 -0.39 9.67 2.22
N GLN A 208 0.68 9.30 2.89
CA GLN A 208 0.61 8.39 4.04
C GLN A 208 1.15 9.07 5.30
N VAL A 209 0.66 8.63 6.43
CA VAL A 209 1.30 8.82 7.72
C VAL A 209 1.26 7.50 8.50
N ASN A 210 2.43 7.04 8.90
CA ASN A 210 2.59 5.81 9.67
C ASN A 210 3.38 6.11 10.96
N ARG A 211 3.16 5.33 12.00
CA ARG A 211 4.12 5.29 13.11
C ARG A 211 5.29 4.42 12.68
N ALA A 212 6.48 4.83 13.03
CA ALA A 212 7.72 4.10 12.76
C ALA A 212 8.64 4.17 13.99
N VAL A 213 9.65 3.30 14.04
CA VAL A 213 10.64 3.24 15.12
C VAL A 213 12.00 3.69 14.58
N ASP A 214 12.64 4.63 15.27
CA ASP A 214 13.99 5.05 14.94
C ASP A 214 14.99 3.91 15.22
N GLY A 215 15.72 3.50 14.20
CA GLY A 215 16.60 2.32 14.27
C GLY A 215 17.72 2.41 15.31
N THR A 216 18.07 3.61 15.77
CA THR A 216 19.13 3.85 16.74
C THR A 216 18.59 4.10 18.14
N THR A 217 17.63 5.01 18.29
CA THR A 217 17.10 5.40 19.61
C THR A 217 15.97 4.50 20.09
N GLN A 218 15.34 3.76 19.19
CA GLN A 218 14.13 2.94 19.43
C GLN A 218 12.91 3.78 19.83
N ASP A 219 12.95 5.09 19.61
CA ASP A 219 11.82 5.98 19.86
C ASP A 219 10.83 5.94 18.70
N ILE A 220 9.53 6.01 19.01
CA ILE A 220 8.48 6.01 18.02
C ILE A 220 8.30 7.43 17.46
N TYR A 221 8.36 7.55 16.15
CA TYR A 221 8.11 8.81 15.44
C TYR A 221 6.95 8.69 14.43
N SER A 222 6.59 9.78 13.75
CA SER A 222 5.64 9.78 12.65
C SER A 222 6.39 9.90 11.33
N GLU A 223 6.23 8.91 10.46
CA GLU A 223 6.74 8.94 9.09
C GLU A 223 5.64 9.34 8.13
N TRP A 224 5.85 10.44 7.42
CA TRP A 224 5.05 10.83 6.29
C TRP A 224 5.66 10.26 5.03
N ALA A 225 4.83 9.82 4.10
CA ALA A 225 5.27 9.48 2.77
C ALA A 225 4.38 10.12 1.72
N GLN A 226 5.00 10.50 0.62
CA GLN A 226 4.31 11.05 -0.56
C GLN A 226 4.82 10.33 -1.79
N SER A 227 3.92 9.95 -2.68
CA SER A 227 4.29 9.40 -3.98
C SER A 227 3.51 10.04 -5.12
N TRP A 228 4.05 9.88 -6.32
CA TRP A 228 3.39 10.25 -7.56
C TRP A 228 3.85 9.36 -8.69
N THR A 229 2.90 8.67 -9.32
CA THR A 229 3.14 7.76 -10.43
C THR A 229 2.47 8.23 -11.72
N VAL A 230 3.10 7.91 -12.84
CA VAL A 230 2.54 8.06 -14.18
C VAL A 230 2.62 6.71 -14.87
N VAL A 231 1.49 6.25 -15.37
CA VAL A 231 1.33 4.95 -16.02
C VAL A 231 0.96 5.16 -17.49
N ALA A 232 1.49 4.32 -18.37
CA ALA A 232 1.10 4.28 -19.76
C ALA A 232 0.84 2.84 -20.23
N SER A 233 -0.30 2.61 -20.87
CA SER A 233 -0.64 1.36 -21.56
C SER A 233 0.03 1.38 -22.94
N LEU A 234 1.04 0.54 -23.13
CA LEU A 234 1.77 0.43 -24.42
C LEU A 234 1.03 -0.47 -25.41
N THR A 235 0.35 -1.48 -24.90
CA THR A 235 -0.58 -2.37 -25.61
C THR A 235 -1.71 -2.76 -24.66
N ASP A 236 -2.66 -3.56 -25.10
CA ASP A 236 -3.75 -4.08 -24.25
C ASP A 236 -3.21 -4.92 -23.07
N ASP A 237 -2.03 -5.54 -23.20
CA ASP A 237 -1.45 -6.40 -22.19
C ASP A 237 -0.21 -5.82 -21.51
N LEU A 238 0.46 -4.82 -22.10
CA LEU A 238 1.74 -4.29 -21.62
C LEU A 238 1.59 -2.86 -21.12
N GLY A 239 1.83 -2.66 -19.82
CA GLY A 239 1.92 -1.36 -19.18
C GLY A 239 3.35 -0.99 -18.80
N VAL A 240 3.63 0.30 -18.70
CA VAL A 240 4.85 0.87 -18.14
C VAL A 240 4.49 1.97 -17.16
N TYR A 241 5.29 2.12 -16.11
CA TYR A 241 5.12 3.23 -15.18
C TYR A 241 6.46 3.87 -14.80
N THR A 242 6.39 5.09 -14.33
CA THR A 242 7.46 5.78 -13.61
C THR A 242 6.89 6.46 -12.37
N GLU A 243 7.68 6.47 -11.30
CA GLU A 243 7.24 6.97 -10.01
C GLU A 243 8.36 7.69 -9.27
N TRP A 244 8.00 8.76 -8.58
CA TRP A 244 8.77 9.34 -7.50
C TRP A 244 8.06 9.09 -6.16
N TYR A 245 8.82 8.74 -5.13
CA TYR A 245 8.32 8.76 -3.75
C TYR A 245 9.36 9.27 -2.78
N GLY A 246 8.90 9.79 -1.65
CA GLY A 246 9.75 10.26 -0.55
C GLY A 246 9.17 9.86 0.79
N LEU A 247 10.09 9.58 1.75
CA LEU A 247 9.82 9.29 3.15
C LEU A 247 10.31 10.46 3.99
N PHE A 248 9.48 10.96 4.88
CA PHE A 248 9.73 12.19 5.64
C PHE A 248 9.53 11.91 7.13
N PRO A 249 10.59 11.46 7.86
CA PRO A 249 10.53 11.23 9.29
C PRO A 249 10.29 12.54 10.05
N ASN A 250 9.28 12.56 10.89
CA ASN A 250 8.96 13.70 11.73
C ASN A 250 9.04 13.32 13.21
N GLY A 251 10.01 13.88 13.90
CA GLY A 251 10.29 13.59 15.30
C GLY A 251 11.27 12.43 15.50
N ALA A 252 11.86 11.88 14.46
CA ALA A 252 12.99 10.96 14.57
C ALA A 252 14.27 11.69 14.95
N GLU A 253 15.17 11.04 15.66
CA GLU A 253 16.49 11.59 15.99
C GLU A 253 17.53 11.25 14.94
N THR A 254 17.48 10.06 14.34
CA THR A 254 18.50 9.58 13.40
C THR A 254 17.98 9.30 12.00
N ALA A 255 16.70 8.91 11.84
CA ALA A 255 16.10 8.71 10.54
C ALA A 255 16.09 10.02 9.73
N GLN A 256 16.44 9.93 8.45
CA GLN A 256 16.55 11.06 7.54
C GLN A 256 15.53 10.95 6.41
N THR A 257 15.26 12.08 5.76
CA THR A 257 14.39 12.10 4.58
C THR A 257 15.03 11.33 3.44
N GLU A 258 14.26 10.44 2.84
CA GLU A 258 14.67 9.63 1.71
C GLU A 258 13.85 9.99 0.46
N HIS A 259 14.48 9.96 -0.70
CA HIS A 259 13.84 10.17 -1.98
C HIS A 259 14.25 9.09 -2.96
N TYR A 260 13.28 8.59 -3.71
CA TYR A 260 13.47 7.53 -4.69
C TYR A 260 12.82 7.89 -6.02
N PHE A 261 13.41 7.37 -7.09
CA PHE A 261 12.79 7.31 -8.41
C PHE A 261 12.82 5.87 -8.90
N ASN A 262 11.69 5.38 -9.37
CA ASN A 262 11.57 4.03 -9.87
C ASN A 262 10.69 3.96 -11.12
N GLY A 263 10.70 2.80 -11.75
CA GLY A 263 9.86 2.50 -12.88
C GLY A 263 9.89 1.01 -13.19
N GLY A 264 8.96 0.58 -13.99
CA GLY A 264 8.82 -0.82 -14.32
C GLY A 264 7.79 -1.10 -15.40
N PHE A 265 7.56 -2.39 -15.60
CA PHE A 265 6.61 -2.90 -16.57
C PHE A 265 5.65 -3.85 -15.90
N THR A 266 4.41 -3.84 -16.36
CA THR A 266 3.37 -4.82 -16.04
C THR A 266 2.96 -5.55 -17.29
N TYR A 267 2.73 -6.86 -17.19
CA TYR A 267 2.28 -7.68 -18.30
C TYR A 267 1.12 -8.56 -17.88
N LEU A 268 -0.03 -8.38 -18.52
CA LEU A 268 -1.22 -9.20 -18.32
C LEU A 268 -1.08 -10.54 -19.05
N LEU A 269 -1.07 -11.62 -18.30
CA LEU A 269 -1.15 -12.98 -18.85
C LEU A 269 -2.62 -13.37 -19.10
N SER A 270 -3.54 -12.77 -18.40
CA SER A 270 -4.99 -12.81 -18.55
C SER A 270 -5.61 -11.67 -17.74
N ASN A 271 -6.92 -11.46 -17.84
CA ASN A 271 -7.61 -10.47 -16.98
C ASN A 271 -7.44 -10.73 -15.47
N ASP A 272 -7.05 -11.94 -15.07
CA ASP A 272 -6.93 -12.33 -13.68
C ASP A 272 -5.48 -12.65 -13.25
N VAL A 273 -4.48 -12.49 -14.14
CA VAL A 273 -3.08 -12.79 -13.85
C VAL A 273 -2.17 -11.73 -14.47
N GLN A 274 -1.37 -11.06 -13.62
CA GLN A 274 -0.39 -10.06 -14.05
C GLN A 274 1.01 -10.43 -13.54
N PHE A 275 2.00 -10.29 -14.40
CA PHE A 275 3.42 -10.31 -14.07
C PHE A 275 3.96 -8.87 -14.04
N ASP A 276 4.92 -8.59 -13.15
CA ASP A 276 5.57 -7.29 -13.05
C ASP A 276 7.08 -7.38 -12.86
N ILE A 277 7.78 -6.32 -13.26
CA ILE A 277 9.19 -6.09 -12.98
C ILE A 277 9.40 -4.61 -12.70
N ARG A 278 10.24 -4.30 -11.69
CA ARG A 278 10.57 -2.92 -11.32
C ARG A 278 12.05 -2.73 -11.02
N GLY A 279 12.49 -1.49 -11.08
CA GLY A 279 13.80 -1.08 -10.58
C GLY A 279 13.78 0.39 -10.19
N GLY A 280 14.53 0.73 -9.18
CA GLY A 280 14.59 2.09 -8.65
C GLY A 280 15.95 2.45 -8.08
N VAL A 281 16.17 3.74 -7.90
CA VAL A 281 17.38 4.33 -7.35
C VAL A 281 17.05 5.35 -6.28
N GLY A 282 17.88 5.43 -5.25
CA GLY A 282 17.86 6.55 -4.31
C GLY A 282 18.32 7.84 -4.97
N LEU A 283 17.73 8.95 -4.57
CA LEU A 283 18.04 10.28 -5.10
C LEU A 283 18.85 11.13 -4.11
N ASN A 284 19.11 10.61 -2.92
CA ASN A 284 19.91 11.26 -1.89
C ASN A 284 20.64 10.21 -1.04
N ASP A 285 21.63 10.64 -0.26
CA ASP A 285 22.53 9.76 0.50
C ASP A 285 21.85 8.96 1.63
N ALA A 286 20.66 9.34 2.05
CA ALA A 286 19.90 8.61 3.07
C ALA A 286 19.12 7.42 2.49
N ALA A 287 18.81 7.48 1.20
CA ALA A 287 18.07 6.44 0.50
C ALA A 287 19.00 5.27 0.11
N ASP A 288 18.44 4.07 -0.05
CA ASP A 288 19.15 2.95 -0.63
C ASP A 288 19.68 3.26 -2.04
N ASP A 289 20.89 2.79 -2.38
CA ASP A 289 21.49 3.07 -3.68
C ASP A 289 20.60 2.65 -4.85
N TYR A 290 20.07 1.41 -4.79
CA TYR A 290 19.12 0.90 -5.77
C TYR A 290 18.36 -0.33 -5.28
N PHE A 291 17.24 -0.59 -5.93
CA PHE A 291 16.50 -1.84 -5.78
C PHE A 291 16.00 -2.37 -7.13
N ILE A 292 15.78 -3.68 -7.18
CA ILE A 292 15.12 -4.36 -8.29
C ILE A 292 14.11 -5.35 -7.74
N GLY A 293 13.02 -5.58 -8.45
CA GLY A 293 12.01 -6.52 -8.02
C GLY A 293 11.18 -7.07 -9.15
N THR A 294 10.46 -8.13 -8.87
CA THR A 294 9.52 -8.77 -9.78
C THR A 294 8.36 -9.35 -9.00
N GLY A 295 7.22 -9.52 -9.62
CA GLY A 295 6.05 -10.06 -8.97
C GLY A 295 5.05 -10.73 -9.88
N LEU A 296 4.08 -11.37 -9.24
CA LEU A 296 2.96 -12.05 -9.86
C LEU A 296 1.72 -11.80 -9.02
N SER A 297 0.67 -11.31 -9.65
CA SER A 297 -0.62 -11.08 -9.02
C SER A 297 -1.68 -11.96 -9.65
N ILE A 298 -2.54 -12.55 -8.83
CA ILE A 298 -3.58 -13.50 -9.25
C ILE A 298 -4.88 -13.12 -8.55
N ARG A 299 -5.95 -12.95 -9.33
CA ARG A 299 -7.32 -12.72 -8.86
C ARG A 299 -8.14 -13.98 -9.05
N SER A 300 -8.94 -14.35 -8.03
CA SER A 300 -9.97 -15.41 -8.10
C SER A 300 -11.32 -14.81 -7.79
N ARG A 301 -12.30 -15.13 -8.60
CA ARG A 301 -13.69 -14.66 -8.51
C ARG A 301 -14.60 -15.73 -7.93
#